data_07886ac00e45bc6f809ced683d7a4bcc
#
_entry.id   07886ac00e45bc6f809ced683d7a4bcc
#
_cell.length_a   1.000
_cell.length_b   1.000
_cell.length_c   1.000
_cell.angle_alpha   90.00
_cell.angle_beta   90.00
_cell.angle_gamma   90.00
#
_symmetry.space_group_name_H-M   'P 1'
#
loop_
_entity.id
_entity.type
_entity.pdbx_description
1 polymer ?
#
loop_
_entity_poly.entity_id
_entity_poly.type
_entity_poly.pdbx_seq_one_letter_code
_entity_poly.pdbx_strand_id
1 'polypeptide(L)'
;MDEAEALSTKMGIMVKGGVFRCFGSSQHIKNKYGTGYEIEIKVRKITNEALMEMASAYNMAKTESLSLNELIQIMTDLKVDPKLIAEVRIDGLGEDLVKESLENEDSSVSISNFLLWLYIEQAGMAIVKQLVEQFESVEILEHYNDYFKLRVPRGDKSIGFVFGMIEGRKEEFKISEYSVS
;
A
#
# COMPACT_ATOMS: atom_id res chain seq x y z
N MET A 1 -19.22 2.89 -8.03
CA MET A 1 -19.32 3.08 -9.50
C MET A 1 -18.96 1.81 -10.26
N ASP A 2 -18.20 0.94 -9.65
CA ASP A 2 -17.67 -0.29 -10.26
C ASP A 2 -18.77 -1.27 -10.71
N GLU A 3 -19.86 -1.38 -9.96
CA GLU A 3 -21.02 -2.20 -10.34
C GLU A 3 -21.72 -1.68 -11.63
N ALA A 4 -21.89 -0.35 -11.75
CA ALA A 4 -22.47 0.24 -12.96
C ALA A 4 -21.53 0.08 -14.16
N GLU A 5 -20.22 0.13 -13.93
CA GLU A 5 -19.20 -0.09 -14.95
C GLU A 5 -19.20 -1.55 -15.44
N ALA A 6 -19.29 -2.51 -14.54
CA ALA A 6 -19.31 -3.93 -14.87
C ALA A 6 -20.55 -4.36 -15.67
N LEU A 7 -21.66 -3.66 -15.50
CA LEU A 7 -22.96 -4.00 -16.11
C LEU A 7 -23.33 -3.18 -17.35
N SER A 8 -22.52 -2.15 -17.69
CA SER A 8 -22.86 -1.24 -18.79
C SER A 8 -21.80 -1.19 -19.88
N THR A 9 -22.24 -1.16 -21.13
CA THR A 9 -21.37 -0.91 -22.30
C THR A 9 -21.12 0.59 -22.51
N LYS A 10 -22.03 1.44 -22.04
CA LYS A 10 -21.96 2.90 -22.08
C LYS A 10 -22.57 3.51 -20.83
N MET A 11 -21.98 4.59 -20.38
CA MET A 11 -22.44 5.36 -19.22
C MET A 11 -22.57 6.84 -19.58
N GLY A 12 -23.45 7.53 -18.87
CA GLY A 12 -23.59 8.97 -18.94
C GLY A 12 -23.49 9.59 -17.55
N ILE A 13 -22.74 10.69 -17.43
CA ILE A 13 -22.69 11.51 -16.22
C ILE A 13 -23.64 12.69 -16.38
N MET A 14 -24.65 12.73 -15.54
CA MET A 14 -25.62 13.82 -15.47
C MET A 14 -25.33 14.71 -14.27
N VAL A 15 -25.31 16.01 -14.47
CA VAL A 15 -25.13 16.99 -13.39
C VAL A 15 -26.48 17.59 -13.00
N LYS A 16 -26.50 18.33 -11.86
CA LYS A 16 -27.66 19.05 -11.37
C LYS A 16 -28.28 19.92 -12.50
N GLY A 17 -29.57 19.74 -12.75
CA GLY A 17 -30.28 20.40 -13.84
C GLY A 17 -30.58 19.48 -15.04
N GLY A 18 -30.29 18.18 -14.97
CA GLY A 18 -30.65 17.18 -16.00
C GLY A 18 -29.77 17.24 -17.26
N VAL A 19 -28.64 17.94 -17.20
CA VAL A 19 -27.73 18.07 -18.34
C VAL A 19 -26.69 16.96 -18.33
N PHE A 20 -26.57 16.22 -19.45
CA PHE A 20 -25.48 15.28 -19.65
C PHE A 20 -24.14 16.02 -19.84
N ARG A 21 -23.20 15.77 -18.94
CA ARG A 21 -21.81 16.30 -19.05
C ARG A 21 -20.96 15.44 -19.94
N CYS A 22 -21.19 14.15 -19.92
CA CYS A 22 -20.47 13.24 -20.80
C CYS A 22 -21.28 11.95 -21.02
N PHE A 23 -21.03 11.32 -22.16
CA PHE A 23 -21.62 10.05 -22.54
C PHE A 23 -20.59 9.25 -23.35
N GLY A 24 -20.41 7.99 -23.01
CA GLY A 24 -19.46 7.12 -23.70
C GLY A 24 -19.22 5.80 -22.99
N SER A 25 -18.24 5.02 -23.46
CA SER A 25 -17.76 3.86 -22.70
C SER A 25 -17.10 4.32 -21.40
N SER A 26 -17.06 3.47 -20.38
CA SER A 26 -16.37 3.74 -19.12
C SER A 26 -14.93 4.19 -19.37
N GLN A 27 -14.22 3.51 -20.27
CA GLN A 27 -12.85 3.86 -20.67
C GLN A 27 -12.74 5.26 -21.28
N HIS A 28 -13.70 5.65 -22.13
CA HIS A 28 -13.71 7.01 -22.72
C HIS A 28 -13.91 8.09 -21.65
N ILE A 29 -14.81 7.82 -20.69
CA ILE A 29 -15.09 8.74 -19.58
C ILE A 29 -13.86 8.86 -18.67
N LYS A 30 -13.25 7.74 -18.28
CA LYS A 30 -12.01 7.72 -17.50
C LYS A 30 -10.86 8.44 -18.20
N ASN A 31 -10.68 8.22 -19.50
CA ASN A 31 -9.62 8.88 -20.27
C ASN A 31 -9.82 10.40 -20.40
N LYS A 32 -11.05 10.87 -20.48
CA LYS A 32 -11.36 12.28 -20.71
C LYS A 32 -11.50 13.10 -19.42
N TYR A 33 -11.96 12.48 -18.35
CA TYR A 33 -12.31 13.15 -17.10
C TYR A 33 -11.61 12.59 -15.87
N GLY A 34 -10.85 11.50 -16.02
CA GLY A 34 -10.03 10.94 -14.95
C GLY A 34 -8.90 11.90 -14.58
N THR A 35 -8.73 12.15 -13.30
CA THR A 35 -7.73 13.07 -12.78
C THR A 35 -6.32 12.46 -12.70
N GLY A 36 -6.16 11.16 -12.95
CA GLY A 36 -4.88 10.46 -12.84
C GLY A 36 -4.99 8.99 -13.19
N TYR A 37 -3.92 8.26 -12.93
CA TYR A 37 -3.90 6.80 -12.97
C TYR A 37 -4.15 6.24 -11.57
N GLU A 38 -5.01 5.24 -11.49
CA GLU A 38 -5.16 4.42 -10.28
C GLU A 38 -4.29 3.18 -10.43
N ILE A 39 -3.48 2.93 -9.42
CA ILE A 39 -2.51 1.85 -9.36
C ILE A 39 -2.90 0.98 -8.17
N GLU A 40 -3.27 -0.25 -8.42
CA GLU A 40 -3.54 -1.22 -7.38
C GLU A 40 -2.36 -2.18 -7.31
N ILE A 41 -1.85 -2.41 -6.12
CA ILE A 41 -0.67 -3.23 -5.89
C ILE A 41 -0.93 -4.16 -4.73
N LYS A 42 -0.52 -5.40 -4.88
CA LYS A 42 -0.49 -6.39 -3.82
C LYS A 42 0.94 -6.82 -3.56
N VAL A 43 1.38 -6.67 -2.33
CA VAL A 43 2.72 -7.10 -1.89
C VAL A 43 2.74 -8.63 -1.78
N ARG A 44 3.85 -9.22 -2.20
CA ARG A 44 4.07 -10.68 -2.15
C ARG A 44 4.12 -11.15 -0.69
N LYS A 45 3.45 -12.24 -0.41
CA LYS A 45 3.55 -12.87 0.91
C LYS A 45 4.98 -13.32 1.16
N ILE A 46 5.49 -13.00 2.34
CA ILE A 46 6.80 -13.48 2.79
C ILE A 46 6.71 -14.96 3.16
N THR A 47 7.73 -15.74 2.84
CA THR A 47 7.83 -17.13 3.27
C THR A 47 8.32 -17.21 4.72
N ASN A 48 8.06 -18.34 5.40
CA ASN A 48 8.54 -18.53 6.77
C ASN A 48 10.07 -18.50 6.85
N GLU A 49 10.75 -19.02 5.83
CA GLU A 49 12.22 -19.00 5.76
C GLU A 49 12.73 -17.56 5.68
N ALA A 50 12.16 -16.74 4.80
CA ALA A 50 12.53 -15.32 4.66
C ALA A 50 12.20 -14.50 5.91
N LEU A 51 11.10 -14.84 6.62
CA LEU A 51 10.75 -14.23 7.90
C LEU A 51 11.79 -14.56 8.98
N MET A 52 12.27 -15.80 9.03
CA MET A 52 13.33 -16.23 9.96
C MET A 52 14.67 -15.56 9.62
N GLU A 53 15.01 -15.41 8.34
CA GLU A 53 16.19 -14.67 7.92
C GLU A 53 16.12 -13.21 8.36
N MET A 54 14.95 -12.57 8.19
CA MET A 54 14.70 -11.20 8.66
C MET A 54 14.83 -11.08 10.18
N ALA A 55 14.26 -12.01 10.93
CA ALA A 55 14.40 -12.08 12.39
C ALA A 55 15.87 -12.21 12.81
N SER A 56 16.64 -13.04 12.11
CA SER A 56 18.07 -13.21 12.35
C SER A 56 18.87 -11.96 12.06
N ALA A 57 18.58 -11.29 10.93
CA ALA A 57 19.22 -10.03 10.54
C ALA A 57 18.99 -8.90 11.56
N TYR A 58 17.85 -8.92 12.22
CA TYR A 58 17.50 -7.94 13.26
C TYR A 58 17.82 -8.39 14.69
N ASN A 59 18.56 -9.50 14.84
CA ASN A 59 18.92 -10.11 16.15
C ASN A 59 17.72 -10.55 17.00
N MET A 60 16.60 -10.89 16.34
CA MET A 60 15.35 -11.32 16.99
C MET A 60 15.08 -12.81 16.88
N ALA A 61 15.98 -13.61 16.30
CA ALA A 61 15.77 -15.02 16.00
C ALA A 61 15.43 -15.91 17.23
N LYS A 62 15.74 -15.45 18.43
CA LYS A 62 15.48 -16.16 19.70
C LYS A 62 14.36 -15.54 20.53
N THR A 63 13.72 -14.50 20.02
CA THR A 63 12.69 -13.73 20.71
C THR A 63 11.33 -14.11 20.11
N GLU A 64 10.37 -14.49 20.93
CA GLU A 64 9.02 -14.85 20.48
C GLU A 64 8.10 -13.66 20.45
N SER A 65 8.21 -12.78 21.45
CA SER A 65 7.40 -11.57 21.59
C SER A 65 8.17 -10.44 22.26
N LEU A 66 7.74 -9.21 22.02
CA LEU A 66 8.30 -7.98 22.60
C LEU A 66 7.18 -6.99 22.90
N SER A 67 7.42 -6.10 23.86
CA SER A 67 6.52 -4.99 24.12
C SER A 67 6.54 -3.97 22.97
N LEU A 68 5.49 -3.18 22.84
CA LEU A 68 5.44 -2.10 21.82
C LEU A 68 6.59 -1.11 21.95
N ASN A 69 7.03 -0.79 23.17
CA ASN A 69 8.14 0.12 23.39
C ASN A 69 9.46 -0.44 22.86
N GLU A 70 9.71 -1.74 23.07
CA GLU A 70 10.88 -2.43 22.52
C GLU A 70 10.85 -2.47 21.00
N LEU A 71 9.67 -2.74 20.41
CA LEU A 71 9.49 -2.71 18.95
C LEU A 71 9.77 -1.32 18.37
N ILE A 72 9.27 -0.25 19.00
CA ILE A 72 9.54 1.13 18.60
C ILE A 72 11.03 1.45 18.70
N GLN A 73 11.70 1.00 19.76
CA GLN A 73 13.14 1.19 19.91
C GLN A 73 13.92 0.46 18.80
N ILE A 74 13.56 -0.77 18.50
CA ILE A 74 14.16 -1.55 17.41
C ILE A 74 13.94 -0.87 16.06
N MET A 75 12.74 -0.39 15.76
CA MET A 75 12.47 0.37 14.54
C MET A 75 13.34 1.62 14.44
N THR A 76 13.58 2.31 15.56
CA THR A 76 14.44 3.48 15.64
C THR A 76 15.89 3.10 15.35
N ASP A 77 16.38 2.04 15.96
CA ASP A 77 17.76 1.55 15.78
C ASP A 77 18.01 1.05 14.35
N LEU A 78 16.99 0.47 13.71
CA LEU A 78 17.00 0.06 12.30
C LEU A 78 16.83 1.24 11.33
N LYS A 79 16.68 2.46 11.84
CA LYS A 79 16.47 3.69 11.06
C LYS A 79 15.24 3.60 10.13
N VAL A 80 14.17 2.95 10.60
CA VAL A 80 12.87 2.95 9.94
C VAL A 80 12.36 4.39 9.87
N ASP A 81 11.64 4.73 8.81
CA ASP A 81 11.10 6.09 8.63
C ASP A 81 10.27 6.49 9.87
N PRO A 82 10.58 7.65 10.50
CA PRO A 82 9.86 8.12 11.68
C PRO A 82 8.35 8.27 11.47
N LYS A 83 7.91 8.49 10.24
CA LYS A 83 6.48 8.54 9.89
C LYS A 83 5.82 7.17 10.09
N LEU A 84 6.51 6.10 9.70
CA LEU A 84 6.00 4.74 9.90
C LEU A 84 6.01 4.36 11.38
N ILE A 85 7.04 4.76 12.13
CA ILE A 85 7.06 4.55 13.59
C ILE A 85 5.87 5.23 14.27
N ALA A 86 5.52 6.44 13.85
CA ALA A 86 4.37 7.18 14.38
C ALA A 86 3.01 6.53 14.06
N GLU A 87 2.96 5.63 13.09
CA GLU A 87 1.74 4.89 12.73
C GLU A 87 1.49 3.63 13.60
N VAL A 88 2.41 3.29 14.52
CA VAL A 88 2.19 2.22 15.52
C VAL A 88 1.32 2.77 16.64
N ARG A 89 0.04 2.93 16.35
CA ARG A 89 -0.99 3.51 17.23
C ARG A 89 -2.39 3.02 16.86
N ILE A 90 -3.34 3.22 17.75
CA ILE A 90 -4.77 3.03 17.44
C ILE A 90 -5.15 3.97 16.29
N ASP A 91 -5.94 3.49 15.36
CA ASP A 91 -6.32 4.17 14.11
C ASP A 91 -5.12 4.49 13.18
N GLY A 92 -3.97 3.85 13.38
CA GLY A 92 -2.81 3.92 12.50
C GLY A 92 -2.58 2.62 11.73
N LEU A 93 -1.55 2.59 10.88
CA LEU A 93 -1.19 1.40 10.10
C LEU A 93 -0.77 0.20 10.98
N GLY A 94 -0.25 0.46 12.18
CA GLY A 94 0.14 -0.55 13.16
C GLY A 94 -0.95 -0.86 14.20
N GLU A 95 -2.22 -0.55 13.93
CA GLU A 95 -3.33 -0.77 14.86
C GLU A 95 -3.43 -2.22 15.32
N ASP A 96 -3.22 -3.19 14.42
CA ASP A 96 -3.30 -4.61 14.76
C ASP A 96 -2.23 -5.02 15.77
N LEU A 97 -1.02 -4.46 15.69
CA LEU A 97 0.04 -4.69 16.68
C LEU A 97 -0.34 -4.10 18.04
N VAL A 98 -0.97 -2.93 18.06
CA VAL A 98 -1.44 -2.30 19.29
C VAL A 98 -2.56 -3.11 19.92
N LYS A 99 -3.52 -3.59 19.13
CA LYS A 99 -4.61 -4.46 19.60
C LYS A 99 -4.07 -5.76 20.17
N GLU A 100 -3.14 -6.43 19.47
CA GLU A 100 -2.48 -7.63 19.97
C GLU A 100 -1.82 -7.41 21.32
N SER A 101 -1.10 -6.28 21.48
CA SER A 101 -0.48 -5.91 22.76
C SER A 101 -1.49 -5.67 23.88
N LEU A 102 -2.68 -5.16 23.56
CA LEU A 102 -3.74 -4.93 24.55
C LEU A 102 -4.48 -6.22 24.95
N GLU A 103 -4.55 -7.20 24.04
CA GLU A 103 -5.21 -8.48 24.26
C GLU A 103 -4.34 -9.48 25.03
N ASN A 104 -3.01 -9.37 24.91
CA ASN A 104 -2.07 -10.24 25.60
C ASN A 104 -1.87 -9.80 27.07
N GLU A 105 -1.88 -10.75 28.00
CA GLU A 105 -1.72 -10.50 29.44
C GLU A 105 -0.39 -9.80 29.79
N ASP A 106 0.67 -10.09 29.03
CA ASP A 106 2.00 -9.52 29.19
C ASP A 106 2.23 -8.26 28.35
N SER A 107 1.19 -7.76 27.70
CA SER A 107 1.25 -6.59 26.80
C SER A 107 2.30 -6.73 25.69
N SER A 108 2.52 -7.94 25.20
CA SER A 108 3.50 -8.24 24.17
C SER A 108 2.86 -8.39 22.77
N VAL A 109 3.71 -8.26 21.76
CA VAL A 109 3.40 -8.47 20.34
C VAL A 109 4.30 -9.59 19.82
N SER A 110 3.73 -10.50 19.05
CA SER A 110 4.49 -11.55 18.38
C SER A 110 5.49 -10.96 17.39
N ILE A 111 6.74 -11.43 17.45
CA ILE A 111 7.78 -11.03 16.50
C ILE A 111 7.37 -11.34 15.05
N SER A 112 6.70 -12.46 14.82
CA SER A 112 6.24 -12.82 13.48
C SER A 112 5.24 -11.82 12.91
N ASN A 113 4.29 -11.36 13.71
CA ASN A 113 3.30 -10.37 13.29
C ASN A 113 3.96 -9.01 13.06
N PHE A 114 4.86 -8.59 13.94
CA PHE A 114 5.64 -7.37 13.77
C PHE A 114 6.48 -7.38 12.50
N LEU A 115 7.24 -8.45 12.25
CA LEU A 115 8.09 -8.54 11.07
C LEU A 115 7.29 -8.62 9.77
N LEU A 116 6.14 -9.30 9.79
CA LEU A 116 5.23 -9.34 8.64
C LEU A 116 4.69 -7.94 8.32
N TRP A 117 4.22 -7.24 9.33
CA TRP A 117 3.75 -5.85 9.19
C TRP A 117 4.86 -4.94 8.68
N LEU A 118 6.05 -4.97 9.30
CA LEU A 118 7.19 -4.15 8.90
C LEU A 118 7.62 -4.42 7.45
N TYR A 119 7.63 -5.68 7.03
CA TYR A 119 7.94 -6.09 5.67
C TYR A 119 6.98 -5.47 4.65
N ILE A 120 5.68 -5.54 4.92
CA ILE A 120 4.63 -5.00 4.03
C ILE A 120 4.75 -3.47 3.94
N GLU A 121 4.87 -2.80 5.08
CA GLU A 121 4.93 -1.35 5.13
C GLU A 121 6.20 -0.80 4.47
N GLN A 122 7.34 -1.43 4.66
CA GLN A 122 8.59 -1.04 3.99
C GLN A 122 8.48 -1.23 2.47
N ALA A 123 7.87 -2.31 2.00
CA ALA A 123 7.63 -2.51 0.57
C ALA A 123 6.70 -1.44 -0.01
N GLY A 124 5.59 -1.15 0.69
CA GLY A 124 4.65 -0.10 0.30
C GLY A 124 5.30 1.29 0.24
N MET A 125 6.09 1.64 1.25
CA MET A 125 6.82 2.91 1.28
C MET A 125 7.85 3.03 0.15
N ALA A 126 8.56 1.95 -0.19
CA ALA A 126 9.50 1.94 -1.31
C ALA A 126 8.78 2.21 -2.65
N ILE A 127 7.61 1.62 -2.85
CA ILE A 127 6.76 1.86 -4.02
C ILE A 127 6.30 3.31 -4.07
N VAL A 128 5.75 3.84 -2.97
CA VAL A 128 5.27 5.23 -2.88
C VAL A 128 6.41 6.20 -3.14
N LYS A 129 7.59 5.98 -2.55
CA LYS A 129 8.77 6.80 -2.78
C LYS A 129 9.16 6.83 -4.26
N GLN A 130 9.18 5.69 -4.91
CA GLN A 130 9.50 5.61 -6.34
C GLN A 130 8.47 6.34 -7.20
N LEU A 131 7.18 6.25 -6.85
CA LEU A 131 6.13 6.99 -7.54
C LEU A 131 6.28 8.51 -7.33
N VAL A 132 6.60 8.96 -6.12
CA VAL A 132 6.85 10.39 -5.81
C VAL A 132 8.04 10.94 -6.60
N GLU A 133 9.06 10.14 -6.86
CA GLU A 133 10.20 10.56 -7.70
C GLU A 133 9.81 10.76 -9.17
N GLN A 134 8.76 10.11 -9.65
CA GLN A 134 8.31 10.13 -11.04
C GLN A 134 7.11 11.03 -11.28
N PHE A 135 6.30 11.28 -10.27
CA PHE A 135 5.06 12.05 -10.36
C PHE A 135 5.06 13.18 -9.34
N GLU A 136 4.35 14.26 -9.64
CA GLU A 136 4.27 15.45 -8.76
C GLU A 136 3.64 15.14 -7.40
N SER A 137 2.73 14.17 -7.36
CA SER A 137 2.04 13.75 -6.15
C SER A 137 1.63 12.28 -6.22
N VAL A 138 1.49 11.66 -5.05
CA VAL A 138 0.93 10.31 -4.89
C VAL A 138 -0.11 10.39 -3.77
N GLU A 139 -1.32 9.97 -4.07
CA GLU A 139 -2.40 9.86 -3.11
C GLU A 139 -2.63 8.39 -2.78
N ILE A 140 -2.65 8.04 -1.50
CA ILE A 140 -3.03 6.71 -1.04
C ILE A 140 -4.54 6.72 -0.87
N LEU A 141 -5.25 6.01 -1.75
CA LEU A 141 -6.71 5.92 -1.71
C LEU A 141 -7.19 4.87 -0.72
N GLU A 142 -6.53 3.72 -0.73
CA GLU A 142 -6.82 2.59 0.15
C GLU A 142 -5.51 1.88 0.51
N HIS A 143 -5.41 1.46 1.76
CA HIS A 143 -4.36 0.58 2.22
C HIS A 143 -4.90 -0.31 3.34
N TYR A 144 -4.80 -1.61 3.15
CA TYR A 144 -5.11 -2.60 4.16
C TYR A 144 -4.28 -3.87 3.91
N ASN A 145 -3.68 -4.41 4.94
CA ASN A 145 -2.78 -5.56 4.85
C ASN A 145 -1.74 -5.39 3.72
N ASP A 146 -1.67 -6.36 2.80
CA ASP A 146 -0.74 -6.41 1.67
C ASP A 146 -1.21 -5.64 0.42
N TYR A 147 -2.37 -4.96 0.49
CA TYR A 147 -3.00 -4.24 -0.62
C TYR A 147 -2.85 -2.73 -0.49
N PHE A 148 -2.45 -2.10 -1.60
CA PHE A 148 -2.33 -0.66 -1.75
C PHE A 148 -3.07 -0.20 -3.00
N LYS A 149 -3.91 0.82 -2.87
CA LYS A 149 -4.51 1.53 -3.98
C LYS A 149 -4.03 2.97 -3.97
N LEU A 150 -3.31 3.33 -5.00
CA LEU A 150 -2.64 4.62 -5.14
C LEU A 150 -3.20 5.37 -6.33
N ARG A 151 -3.17 6.70 -6.28
CA ARG A 151 -3.47 7.56 -7.41
C ARG A 151 -2.30 8.48 -7.69
N VAL A 152 -1.93 8.58 -8.96
CA VAL A 152 -0.91 9.51 -9.45
C VAL A 152 -1.49 10.41 -10.55
N PRO A 153 -1.09 11.68 -10.66
CA PRO A 153 -1.54 12.54 -11.73
C PRO A 153 -1.08 12.00 -13.09
N ARG A 154 -1.90 12.18 -14.12
CA ARG A 154 -1.56 11.70 -15.47
C ARG A 154 -0.33 12.41 -16.03
N GLY A 155 -0.26 13.73 -15.86
CA GLY A 155 0.83 14.55 -16.38
C GLY A 155 1.09 14.32 -17.87
N ASP A 156 2.35 14.26 -18.23
CA ASP A 156 2.86 13.94 -19.58
C ASP A 156 3.15 12.44 -19.79
N LYS A 157 2.98 11.62 -18.73
CA LYS A 157 3.33 10.21 -18.75
C LYS A 157 2.16 9.35 -19.22
N SER A 158 2.46 8.37 -20.07
CA SER A 158 1.48 7.41 -20.56
C SER A 158 1.23 6.30 -19.54
N ILE A 159 0.08 5.64 -19.64
CA ILE A 159 -0.20 4.43 -18.84
C ILE A 159 0.86 3.34 -19.07
N GLY A 160 1.40 3.21 -20.30
CA GLY A 160 2.48 2.27 -20.62
C GLY A 160 3.78 2.58 -19.86
N PHE A 161 4.07 3.87 -19.58
CA PHE A 161 5.19 4.26 -18.73
C PHE A 161 5.00 3.73 -17.30
N VAL A 162 3.80 3.87 -16.74
CA VAL A 162 3.48 3.38 -15.39
C VAL A 162 3.64 1.87 -15.31
N PHE A 163 3.08 1.15 -16.28
CA PHE A 163 3.24 -0.31 -16.39
C PHE A 163 4.71 -0.72 -16.47
N GLY A 164 5.49 -0.11 -17.37
CA GLY A 164 6.91 -0.42 -17.55
C GLY A 164 7.75 -0.17 -16.30
N MET A 165 7.43 0.90 -15.56
CA MET A 165 8.10 1.25 -14.31
C MET A 165 7.83 0.21 -13.22
N ILE A 166 6.58 -0.21 -13.05
CA ILE A 166 6.19 -1.20 -12.04
C ILE A 166 6.74 -2.58 -12.42
N GLU A 167 6.56 -3.01 -13.67
CA GLU A 167 7.02 -4.33 -14.14
C GLU A 167 8.54 -4.45 -14.05
N GLY A 168 9.28 -3.39 -14.41
CA GLY A 168 10.74 -3.38 -14.33
C GLY A 168 11.31 -3.51 -12.91
N ARG A 169 10.50 -3.23 -11.89
CA ARG A 169 10.91 -3.28 -10.48
C ARG A 169 10.04 -4.20 -9.62
N LYS A 170 9.25 -5.05 -10.25
CA LYS A 170 8.31 -5.94 -9.58
C LYS A 170 8.97 -6.82 -8.51
N GLU A 171 10.15 -7.35 -8.80
CA GLU A 171 10.92 -8.16 -7.85
C GLU A 171 11.53 -7.33 -6.72
N GLU A 172 12.08 -6.15 -7.04
CA GLU A 172 12.63 -5.22 -6.05
C GLU A 172 11.57 -4.78 -5.03
N PHE A 173 10.38 -4.43 -5.50
CA PHE A 173 9.26 -4.00 -4.66
C PHE A 173 8.43 -5.15 -4.09
N LYS A 174 8.83 -6.40 -4.36
CA LYS A 174 8.13 -7.58 -3.84
C LYS A 174 6.65 -7.61 -4.22
N ILE A 175 6.33 -7.18 -5.43
CA ILE A 175 4.95 -7.14 -5.94
C ILE A 175 4.54 -8.54 -6.43
N SER A 176 3.38 -9.03 -5.98
CA SER A 176 2.76 -10.26 -6.51
C SER A 176 1.88 -9.95 -7.71
N GLU A 177 0.98 -8.99 -7.54
CA GLU A 177 -0.03 -8.60 -8.52
C GLU A 177 -0.14 -7.08 -8.55
N TYR A 178 -0.46 -6.53 -9.73
CA TYR A 178 -0.78 -5.12 -9.86
C TYR A 178 -1.74 -4.86 -11.03
N SER A 179 -2.48 -3.77 -10.94
CA SER A 179 -3.26 -3.24 -12.04
C SER A 179 -3.07 -1.72 -12.16
N VAL A 180 -3.26 -1.18 -13.35
CA VAL A 180 -3.22 0.26 -13.62
C VAL A 180 -4.41 0.62 -14.49
N SER A 181 -5.17 1.62 -14.09
CA SER A 181 -6.37 2.08 -14.80
C SER A 181 -6.46 3.60 -14.91
#